data_f46529fb44ed96d06c74afec1af56a08
#
_entry.id   f46529fb44ed96d06c74afec1af56a08
#
_cell.length_a   1.000
_cell.length_b   1.000
_cell.length_c   1.000
_cell.angle_alpha   90.00
_cell.angle_beta   90.00
_cell.angle_gamma   90.00
#
_symmetry.space_group_name_H-M   'P 1'
#
loop_
_entity.id
_entity.type
_entity.pdbx_description
1 polymer ?
#
loop_
_entity_poly.entity_id
_entity_poly.type
_entity_poly.pdbx_seq_one_letter_code
_entity_poly.pdbx_strand_id
1 'polypeptide(L)'
;MTKTQRNIMITGASRGIGRAIALKIAEAGDCVVVNYLRNQEAAESTAAALQEKGVEARCVQANVRSEEDLKKLAASVEQVDVLVHNAAIGALKPYDKLRRNHWDLTLESSLRPFWLLTKLVKFAPHAAVLGISSLGSQRYIPGYAAMGAAKAGMEALTRQLAVELAPQQIRVNTICGGLIETDTLQYFPNPDKMIELTKALTPLGDRIGHPEDVANAAWLLTRPEASWITGQVIVVDGGYSCGNAF
;
A
#
# COMPACT_ATOMS: atom_id res chain seq x y z
N MET A 1 -20.24 -9.72 23.28
CA MET A 1 -19.39 -10.60 22.48
C MET A 1 -17.99 -10.03 22.53
N THR A 2 -17.01 -10.79 23.02
CA THR A 2 -15.61 -10.39 23.00
C THR A 2 -15.19 -10.26 21.53
N LYS A 3 -14.71 -9.07 21.13
CA LYS A 3 -14.19 -8.82 19.79
C LYS A 3 -13.02 -9.79 19.57
N THR A 4 -13.09 -10.60 18.53
CA THR A 4 -11.97 -11.47 18.14
C THR A 4 -10.82 -10.58 17.68
N GLN A 5 -9.60 -10.82 18.17
CA GLN A 5 -8.39 -10.13 17.77
C GLN A 5 -8.19 -10.28 16.25
N ARG A 6 -8.06 -9.16 15.54
CA ARG A 6 -7.65 -9.17 14.11
C ARG A 6 -6.14 -9.08 14.00
N ASN A 7 -5.57 -9.82 13.06
CA ASN A 7 -4.18 -9.71 12.67
C ASN A 7 -4.07 -8.90 11.39
N ILE A 8 -3.41 -7.76 11.47
CA ILE A 8 -3.24 -6.79 10.39
C ILE A 8 -1.78 -6.78 9.99
N MET A 9 -1.47 -7.15 8.75
CA MET A 9 -0.11 -7.18 8.23
C MET A 9 0.09 -6.08 7.18
N ILE A 10 1.08 -5.21 7.38
CA ILE A 10 1.34 -4.08 6.49
C ILE A 10 2.80 -4.06 6.10
N THR A 11 3.10 -4.17 4.80
CA THR A 11 4.47 -4.03 4.31
C THR A 11 4.87 -2.55 4.21
N GLY A 12 6.09 -2.23 4.66
CA GLY A 12 6.58 -0.85 4.67
C GLY A 12 5.80 0.06 5.63
N ALA A 13 5.44 -0.45 6.81
CA ALA A 13 4.59 0.25 7.78
C ALA A 13 5.35 1.21 8.72
N SER A 14 6.67 1.34 8.58
CA SER A 14 7.48 2.16 9.50
C SER A 14 7.29 3.68 9.32
N ARG A 15 6.79 4.14 8.16
CA ARG A 15 6.60 5.57 7.85
C ARG A 15 5.57 5.80 6.73
N GLY A 16 5.27 7.08 6.45
CA GLY A 16 4.46 7.51 5.33
C GLY A 16 3.08 6.84 5.31
N ILE A 17 2.65 6.44 4.11
CA ILE A 17 1.32 5.84 3.87
C ILE A 17 1.13 4.57 4.71
N GLY A 18 2.13 3.68 4.78
CA GLY A 18 2.02 2.44 5.55
C GLY A 18 1.80 2.68 7.04
N ARG A 19 2.51 3.65 7.63
CA ARG A 19 2.32 4.06 9.02
C ARG A 19 0.93 4.67 9.24
N ALA A 20 0.49 5.57 8.37
CA ALA A 20 -0.83 6.19 8.47
C ALA A 20 -1.95 5.14 8.38
N ILE A 21 -1.83 4.16 7.48
CA ILE A 21 -2.76 3.04 7.38
C ILE A 21 -2.77 2.24 8.68
N ALA A 22 -1.60 1.85 9.21
CA ALA A 22 -1.50 1.08 10.45
C ALA A 22 -2.24 1.76 11.60
N LEU A 23 -1.97 3.05 11.81
CA LEU A 23 -2.58 3.85 12.86
C LEU A 23 -4.08 4.09 12.67
N LYS A 24 -4.56 4.10 11.42
CA LYS A 24 -5.97 4.38 11.10
C LYS A 24 -6.86 3.15 11.22
N ILE A 25 -6.40 1.99 10.71
CA ILE A 25 -7.25 0.79 10.63
C ILE A 25 -7.24 -0.07 11.90
N ALA A 26 -6.18 0.06 12.72
CA ALA A 26 -6.04 -0.71 13.96
C ALA A 26 -6.94 -0.15 15.07
N GLU A 27 -7.59 -1.06 15.77
CA GLU A 27 -8.43 -0.80 16.94
C GLU A 27 -7.89 -1.54 18.16
N ALA A 28 -8.21 -1.07 19.37
CA ALA A 28 -7.80 -1.74 20.59
C ALA A 28 -8.12 -3.25 20.57
N GLY A 29 -7.14 -4.07 20.95
CA GLY A 29 -7.21 -5.53 20.91
C GLY A 29 -6.76 -6.17 19.59
N ASP A 30 -6.50 -5.40 18.51
CA ASP A 30 -5.90 -5.93 17.28
C ASP A 30 -4.40 -6.21 17.47
N CYS A 31 -3.82 -7.05 16.59
CA CYS A 31 -2.39 -7.25 16.43
C CYS A 31 -1.95 -6.71 15.07
N VAL A 32 -0.97 -5.79 15.06
CA VAL A 32 -0.43 -5.20 13.82
C VAL A 32 1.00 -5.65 13.60
N VAL A 33 1.27 -6.27 12.46
CA VAL A 33 2.62 -6.58 11.99
C VAL A 33 3.15 -5.39 11.20
N VAL A 34 4.09 -4.68 11.79
CA VAL A 34 4.80 -3.52 11.22
C VAL A 34 6.03 -4.03 10.50
N ASN A 35 5.92 -4.29 9.19
CA ASN A 35 7.09 -4.68 8.42
C ASN A 35 7.94 -3.45 8.04
N TYR A 36 9.24 -3.61 8.16
CA TYR A 36 10.24 -2.64 7.72
C TYR A 36 11.47 -3.32 7.09
N LEU A 37 12.29 -2.56 6.34
CA LEU A 37 13.51 -3.07 5.72
C LEU A 37 14.77 -2.68 6.48
N ARG A 38 14.95 -1.40 6.80
CA ARG A 38 16.21 -0.85 7.35
C ARG A 38 16.03 -0.01 8.61
N ASN A 39 15.00 0.81 8.67
CA ASN A 39 14.81 1.77 9.75
C ASN A 39 13.98 1.14 10.87
N GLN A 40 14.67 0.50 11.83
CA GLN A 40 14.08 -0.13 13.00
C GLN A 40 13.46 0.92 13.93
N GLU A 41 14.14 2.02 14.18
CA GLU A 41 13.66 3.09 15.06
C GLU A 41 12.30 3.65 14.59
N ALA A 42 12.15 3.88 13.28
CA ALA A 42 10.87 4.31 12.71
C ALA A 42 9.77 3.24 12.85
N ALA A 43 10.12 1.96 12.75
CA ALA A 43 9.17 0.87 12.97
C ALA A 43 8.74 0.78 14.43
N GLU A 44 9.68 0.91 15.36
CA GLU A 44 9.44 0.95 16.81
C GLU A 44 8.59 2.16 17.21
N SER A 45 8.85 3.34 16.63
CA SER A 45 8.00 4.53 16.81
C SER A 45 6.56 4.30 16.35
N THR A 46 6.37 3.58 15.22
CA THR A 46 5.03 3.20 14.76
C THR A 46 4.39 2.21 15.73
N ALA A 47 5.15 1.22 16.21
CA ALA A 47 4.67 0.24 17.17
C ALA A 47 4.27 0.88 18.51
N ALA A 48 5.07 1.81 19.04
CA ALA A 48 4.75 2.55 20.25
C ALA A 48 3.42 3.33 20.11
N ALA A 49 3.23 4.04 19.01
CA ALA A 49 1.97 4.76 18.76
C ALA A 49 0.75 3.83 18.62
N LEU A 50 0.93 2.59 18.15
CA LEU A 50 -0.12 1.57 18.12
C LEU A 50 -0.41 1.05 19.54
N GLN A 51 0.63 0.81 20.34
CA GLN A 51 0.50 0.33 21.71
C GLN A 51 -0.23 1.34 22.61
N GLU A 52 0.00 2.64 22.43
CA GLU A 52 -0.76 3.72 23.10
C GLU A 52 -2.27 3.63 22.84
N LYS A 53 -2.66 3.02 21.71
CA LYS A 53 -4.07 2.76 21.34
C LYS A 53 -4.61 1.41 21.83
N GLY A 54 -3.83 0.66 22.61
CA GLY A 54 -4.19 -0.68 23.09
C GLY A 54 -4.08 -1.76 22.00
N VAL A 55 -3.25 -1.56 20.98
CA VAL A 55 -2.98 -2.48 19.88
C VAL A 55 -1.68 -3.24 20.17
N GLU A 56 -1.68 -4.57 19.99
CA GLU A 56 -0.44 -5.33 19.97
C GLU A 56 0.33 -5.00 18.68
N ALA A 57 1.60 -4.62 18.78
CA ALA A 57 2.40 -4.27 17.61
C ALA A 57 3.68 -5.12 17.56
N ARG A 58 3.90 -5.76 16.41
CA ARG A 58 5.08 -6.61 16.15
C ARG A 58 5.91 -6.02 15.02
N CYS A 59 7.12 -5.54 15.33
CA CYS A 59 8.06 -5.10 14.31
C CYS A 59 8.75 -6.30 13.67
N VAL A 60 8.62 -6.46 12.34
CA VAL A 60 9.23 -7.56 11.60
C VAL A 60 10.12 -7.00 10.49
N GLN A 61 11.45 -7.19 10.65
CA GLN A 61 12.39 -6.86 9.59
C GLN A 61 12.31 -7.92 8.50
N ALA A 62 11.92 -7.52 7.30
CA ALA A 62 11.87 -8.40 6.14
C ALA A 62 12.02 -7.59 4.83
N ASN A 63 12.86 -8.10 3.92
CA ASN A 63 12.99 -7.59 2.58
C ASN A 63 11.93 -8.23 1.68
N VAL A 64 10.96 -7.45 1.23
CA VAL A 64 9.86 -7.95 0.37
C VAL A 64 10.33 -8.56 -0.95
N ARG A 65 11.59 -8.36 -1.34
CA ARG A 65 12.20 -9.00 -2.52
C ARG A 65 12.68 -10.43 -2.24
N SER A 66 12.90 -10.77 -0.99
CA SER A 66 13.36 -12.10 -0.55
C SER A 66 12.16 -13.00 -0.25
N GLU A 67 12.05 -14.11 -0.97
CA GLU A 67 10.99 -15.09 -0.68
C GLU A 67 11.13 -15.69 0.71
N GLU A 68 12.36 -15.89 1.18
CA GLU A 68 12.63 -16.37 2.53
C GLU A 68 12.12 -15.39 3.58
N ASP A 69 12.39 -14.09 3.40
CA ASP A 69 11.89 -13.05 4.32
C ASP A 69 10.37 -12.93 4.26
N LEU A 70 9.75 -13.09 3.07
CA LEU A 70 8.29 -13.11 2.96
C LEU A 70 7.68 -14.33 3.66
N LYS A 71 8.34 -15.50 3.64
CA LYS A 71 7.92 -16.67 4.43
C LYS A 71 8.00 -16.39 5.93
N LYS A 72 9.07 -15.75 6.40
CA LYS A 72 9.22 -15.32 7.81
C LYS A 72 8.13 -14.31 8.19
N LEU A 73 7.87 -13.34 7.32
CA LEU A 73 6.82 -12.34 7.53
C LEU A 73 5.44 -13.01 7.60
N ALA A 74 5.11 -13.89 6.68
CA ALA A 74 3.84 -14.62 6.68
C ALA A 74 3.65 -15.49 7.95
N ALA A 75 4.72 -16.08 8.45
CA ALA A 75 4.71 -16.91 9.67
C ALA A 75 4.66 -16.11 10.98
N SER A 76 4.74 -14.77 10.94
CA SER A 76 4.74 -13.92 12.15
C SER A 76 3.39 -13.88 12.88
N VAL A 77 2.31 -14.30 12.22
CA VAL A 77 0.97 -14.48 12.76
C VAL A 77 0.34 -15.76 12.21
N GLU A 78 -0.58 -16.36 12.95
CA GLU A 78 -1.21 -17.62 12.53
C GLU A 78 -2.10 -17.45 11.31
N GLN A 79 -2.88 -16.38 11.26
CA GLN A 79 -3.75 -16.01 10.14
C GLN A 79 -3.84 -14.49 10.02
N VAL A 80 -4.22 -13.99 8.86
CA VAL A 80 -4.27 -12.56 8.51
C VAL A 80 -5.70 -12.16 8.18
N ASP A 81 -6.22 -11.16 8.88
CA ASP A 81 -7.54 -10.54 8.62
C ASP A 81 -7.43 -9.39 7.61
N VAL A 82 -6.32 -8.66 7.67
CA VAL A 82 -6.04 -7.56 6.74
C VAL A 82 -4.60 -7.62 6.28
N LEU A 83 -4.38 -7.75 4.98
CA LEU A 83 -3.07 -7.62 4.35
C LEU A 83 -3.00 -6.32 3.54
N VAL A 84 -2.03 -5.47 3.84
CA VAL A 84 -1.75 -4.27 3.06
C VAL A 84 -0.37 -4.35 2.43
N HIS A 85 -0.32 -4.46 1.09
CA HIS A 85 0.92 -4.36 0.35
C HIS A 85 1.19 -2.90 -0.03
N ASN A 86 2.01 -2.23 0.78
CA ASN A 86 2.38 -0.83 0.61
C ASN A 86 3.87 -0.67 0.27
N ALA A 87 4.75 -1.58 0.71
CA ALA A 87 6.18 -1.49 0.42
C ALA A 87 6.44 -1.42 -1.09
N ALA A 88 7.19 -0.41 -1.50
CA ALA A 88 7.61 -0.24 -2.88
C ALA A 88 8.99 0.44 -2.91
N ILE A 89 9.84 -0.05 -3.80
CA ILE A 89 11.11 0.59 -4.18
C ILE A 89 11.17 0.55 -5.70
N GLY A 90 11.57 1.65 -6.33
CA GLY A 90 11.68 1.67 -7.78
C GLY A 90 12.61 2.76 -8.28
N ALA A 91 13.09 2.59 -9.49
CA ALA A 91 13.90 3.57 -10.18
C ALA A 91 13.02 4.55 -10.94
N LEU A 92 13.15 5.83 -10.60
CA LEU A 92 12.54 6.94 -11.34
C LEU A 92 13.54 7.44 -12.39
N LYS A 93 13.44 6.90 -13.61
CA LYS A 93 14.36 7.22 -14.72
C LYS A 93 13.63 7.26 -16.05
N PRO A 94 14.03 8.14 -16.98
CA PRO A 94 13.57 8.10 -18.37
C PRO A 94 13.82 6.69 -18.97
N TYR A 95 12.99 6.28 -19.93
CA TYR A 95 13.01 4.94 -20.50
C TYR A 95 14.38 4.54 -21.07
N ASP A 96 15.07 5.48 -21.72
CA ASP A 96 16.38 5.29 -22.35
C ASP A 96 17.55 5.12 -21.33
N LYS A 97 17.30 5.52 -20.07
CA LYS A 97 18.24 5.37 -18.96
C LYS A 97 17.86 4.26 -17.99
N LEU A 98 16.74 3.59 -18.22
CA LEU A 98 16.39 2.39 -17.49
C LEU A 98 17.32 1.25 -17.89
N ARG A 99 17.94 0.62 -16.88
CA ARG A 99 18.72 -0.61 -17.05
C ARG A 99 17.91 -1.79 -16.54
N ARG A 100 18.27 -3.00 -16.95
CA ARG A 100 17.64 -4.22 -16.50
C ARG A 100 17.53 -4.32 -14.97
N ASN A 101 18.61 -4.03 -14.26
CA ASN A 101 18.59 -4.06 -12.79
C ASN A 101 17.63 -3.05 -12.15
N HIS A 102 17.39 -1.89 -12.79
CA HIS A 102 16.38 -0.93 -12.33
C HIS A 102 14.96 -1.48 -12.52
N TRP A 103 14.73 -2.14 -13.66
CA TRP A 103 13.46 -2.78 -13.98
C TRP A 103 13.18 -3.92 -13.01
N ASP A 104 14.12 -4.87 -12.88
CA ASP A 104 14.01 -6.03 -12.01
C ASP A 104 13.78 -5.60 -10.55
N LEU A 105 14.59 -4.64 -10.04
CA LEU A 105 14.40 -4.06 -8.70
C LEU A 105 12.96 -3.58 -8.48
N THR A 106 12.40 -2.85 -9.44
CA THR A 106 11.07 -2.23 -9.31
C THR A 106 9.97 -3.29 -9.28
N LEU A 107 10.01 -4.25 -10.20
CA LEU A 107 9.00 -5.32 -10.26
C LEU A 107 9.11 -6.25 -9.05
N GLU A 108 10.32 -6.59 -8.64
CA GLU A 108 10.57 -7.47 -7.51
C GLU A 108 10.19 -6.88 -6.16
N SER A 109 10.19 -5.55 -6.02
CA SER A 109 9.82 -4.91 -4.76
C SER A 109 8.38 -4.40 -4.72
N SER A 110 7.74 -4.19 -5.88
CA SER A 110 6.45 -3.49 -5.94
C SER A 110 5.31 -4.34 -6.51
N LEU A 111 5.59 -5.34 -7.33
CA LEU A 111 4.57 -6.21 -7.95
C LEU A 111 4.63 -7.65 -7.44
N ARG A 112 5.79 -8.32 -7.59
CA ARG A 112 5.94 -9.72 -7.19
C ARG A 112 5.55 -9.99 -5.73
N PRO A 113 5.91 -9.14 -4.74
CA PRO A 113 5.55 -9.37 -3.35
C PRO A 113 4.04 -9.31 -3.09
N PHE A 114 3.28 -8.53 -3.86
CA PHE A 114 1.82 -8.49 -3.72
C PHE A 114 1.21 -9.86 -3.99
N TRP A 115 1.60 -10.51 -5.09
CA TRP A 115 1.18 -11.88 -5.40
C TRP A 115 1.75 -12.90 -4.39
N LEU A 116 3.06 -12.85 -4.14
CA LEU A 116 3.74 -13.89 -3.37
C LEU A 116 3.32 -13.87 -1.90
N LEU A 117 3.23 -12.70 -1.27
CA LEU A 117 2.80 -12.61 0.12
C LEU A 117 1.32 -13.00 0.26
N THR A 118 0.45 -12.61 -0.69
CA THR A 118 -0.95 -13.06 -0.72
C THR A 118 -1.07 -14.59 -0.81
N LYS A 119 -0.15 -15.24 -1.53
CA LYS A 119 -0.09 -16.70 -1.62
C LYS A 119 0.44 -17.37 -0.35
N LEU A 120 1.35 -16.73 0.37
CA LEU A 120 2.05 -17.31 1.52
C LEU A 120 1.27 -17.19 2.84
N VAL A 121 0.46 -16.15 3.01
CA VAL A 121 -0.30 -15.96 4.23
C VAL A 121 -1.52 -16.89 4.27
N LYS A 122 -1.87 -17.35 5.46
CA LYS A 122 -3.16 -17.98 5.73
C LYS A 122 -4.15 -16.87 6.09
N PHE A 123 -5.20 -16.73 5.34
CA PHE A 123 -6.23 -15.73 5.61
C PHE A 123 -7.27 -16.20 6.60
N ALA A 124 -7.76 -15.27 7.42
CA ALA A 124 -9.00 -15.44 8.17
C ALA A 124 -10.22 -15.36 7.22
N PRO A 125 -11.36 -15.95 7.59
CA PRO A 125 -12.61 -15.74 6.85
C PRO A 125 -12.94 -14.25 6.72
N HIS A 126 -13.44 -13.83 5.55
CA HIS A 126 -13.79 -12.43 5.25
C HIS A 126 -12.60 -11.44 5.27
N ALA A 127 -11.38 -11.91 5.14
CA ALA A 127 -10.20 -11.06 5.12
C ALA A 127 -10.24 -10.02 3.98
N ALA A 128 -9.48 -8.94 4.17
CA ALA A 128 -9.30 -7.89 3.17
C ALA A 128 -7.83 -7.78 2.75
N VAL A 129 -7.58 -7.77 1.44
CA VAL A 129 -6.25 -7.55 0.84
C VAL A 129 -6.26 -6.23 0.11
N LEU A 130 -5.31 -5.35 0.43
CA LEU A 130 -5.16 -4.04 -0.18
C LEU A 130 -3.79 -3.88 -0.81
N GLY A 131 -3.74 -3.46 -2.09
CA GLY A 131 -2.55 -2.97 -2.75
C GLY A 131 -2.51 -1.44 -2.75
N ILE A 132 -1.34 -0.83 -2.60
CA ILE A 132 -1.17 0.61 -2.77
C ILE A 132 -0.55 0.90 -4.14
N SER A 133 -1.37 1.45 -5.04
CA SER A 133 -1.00 1.86 -6.40
C SER A 133 -0.75 3.37 -6.48
N SER A 134 -0.64 3.89 -7.68
CA SER A 134 -0.39 5.30 -7.98
C SER A 134 -0.96 5.64 -9.35
N LEU A 135 -1.32 6.90 -9.59
CA LEU A 135 -1.80 7.39 -10.88
C LEU A 135 -0.88 7.09 -12.07
N GLY A 136 0.41 6.84 -11.82
CA GLY A 136 1.35 6.41 -12.85
C GLY A 136 1.08 5.02 -13.44
N SER A 137 0.14 4.24 -12.88
CA SER A 137 -0.42 3.03 -13.49
C SER A 137 -1.31 3.32 -14.70
N GLN A 138 -1.92 4.50 -14.74
CA GLN A 138 -2.95 4.89 -15.71
C GLN A 138 -2.57 6.13 -16.54
N ARG A 139 -1.60 6.91 -16.09
CA ARG A 139 -1.18 8.17 -16.70
C ARG A 139 0.32 8.26 -16.83
N TYR A 140 0.78 9.06 -17.79
CA TYR A 140 2.19 9.37 -17.91
C TYR A 140 2.68 10.22 -16.74
N ILE A 141 3.75 9.76 -16.11
CA ILE A 141 4.54 10.51 -15.13
C ILE A 141 6.00 10.44 -15.58
N PRO A 142 6.73 11.57 -15.65
CA PRO A 142 8.12 11.59 -16.10
C PRO A 142 9.00 10.63 -15.28
N GLY A 143 9.75 9.77 -15.95
CA GLY A 143 10.67 8.82 -15.31
C GLY A 143 10.01 7.63 -14.62
N TYR A 144 8.70 7.44 -14.75
CA TYR A 144 7.91 6.47 -13.97
C TYR A 144 7.66 5.12 -14.70
N ALA A 145 8.31 4.88 -15.84
CA ALA A 145 7.99 3.74 -16.71
C ALA A 145 7.99 2.38 -15.98
N ALA A 146 9.05 2.05 -15.24
CA ALA A 146 9.12 0.78 -14.51
C ALA A 146 8.11 0.72 -13.36
N MET A 147 7.97 1.80 -12.61
CA MET A 147 7.01 1.88 -11.49
C MET A 147 5.58 1.86 -12.00
N GLY A 148 5.27 2.60 -13.06
CA GLY A 148 3.95 2.59 -13.71
C GLY A 148 3.54 1.20 -14.16
N ALA A 149 4.46 0.47 -14.81
CA ALA A 149 4.23 -0.93 -15.21
C ALA A 149 3.98 -1.84 -14.00
N ALA A 150 4.75 -1.69 -12.92
CA ALA A 150 4.56 -2.47 -11.69
C ALA A 150 3.19 -2.17 -11.03
N LYS A 151 2.78 -0.91 -10.99
CA LYS A 151 1.49 -0.50 -10.40
C LYS A 151 0.30 -0.91 -11.28
N ALA A 152 0.39 -0.79 -12.60
CA ALA A 152 -0.60 -1.31 -13.53
C ALA A 152 -0.75 -2.84 -13.43
N GLY A 153 0.38 -3.57 -13.29
CA GLY A 153 0.39 -5.00 -13.03
C GLY A 153 -0.28 -5.36 -11.70
N MET A 154 -0.08 -4.57 -10.64
CA MET A 154 -0.77 -4.75 -9.37
C MET A 154 -2.29 -4.58 -9.51
N GLU A 155 -2.76 -3.58 -10.25
CA GLU A 155 -4.19 -3.36 -10.50
C GLU A 155 -4.81 -4.48 -11.34
N ALA A 156 -4.07 -5.03 -12.30
CA ALA A 156 -4.49 -6.21 -13.05
C ALA A 156 -4.57 -7.45 -12.15
N LEU A 157 -3.54 -7.68 -11.32
CA LEU A 157 -3.47 -8.79 -10.38
C LEU A 157 -4.57 -8.71 -9.31
N THR A 158 -4.95 -7.50 -8.88
CA THR A 158 -6.07 -7.26 -7.96
C THR A 158 -7.37 -7.88 -8.49
N ARG A 159 -7.68 -7.72 -9.78
CA ARG A 159 -8.88 -8.31 -10.39
C ARG A 159 -8.82 -9.82 -10.43
N GLN A 160 -7.66 -10.40 -10.73
CA GLN A 160 -7.49 -11.87 -10.75
C GLN A 160 -7.64 -12.46 -9.35
N LEU A 161 -6.91 -11.93 -8.38
CA LEU A 161 -6.95 -12.41 -6.99
C LEU A 161 -8.34 -12.22 -6.36
N ALA A 162 -9.07 -11.16 -6.71
CA ALA A 162 -10.42 -10.96 -6.22
C ALA A 162 -11.37 -12.10 -6.61
N VAL A 163 -11.24 -12.63 -7.84
CA VAL A 163 -12.05 -13.76 -8.32
C VAL A 163 -11.56 -15.09 -7.73
N GLU A 164 -10.25 -15.30 -7.71
CA GLU A 164 -9.65 -16.56 -7.21
C GLU A 164 -9.86 -16.75 -5.70
N LEU A 165 -9.89 -15.67 -4.92
CA LEU A 165 -10.06 -15.73 -3.46
C LEU A 165 -11.53 -15.53 -3.00
N ALA A 166 -12.45 -15.19 -3.92
CA ALA A 166 -13.87 -15.02 -3.63
C ALA A 166 -14.54 -16.25 -2.98
N PRO A 167 -14.21 -17.52 -3.35
CA PRO A 167 -14.77 -18.69 -2.67
C PRO A 167 -14.46 -18.75 -1.16
N GLN A 168 -13.39 -18.10 -0.73
CA GLN A 168 -13.01 -17.95 0.69
C GLN A 168 -13.57 -16.67 1.32
N GLN A 169 -14.40 -15.92 0.58
CA GLN A 169 -14.96 -14.61 0.97
C GLN A 169 -13.89 -13.55 1.25
N ILE A 170 -12.72 -13.69 0.67
CA ILE A 170 -11.62 -12.73 0.78
C ILE A 170 -11.79 -11.67 -0.30
N ARG A 171 -11.72 -10.40 0.09
CA ARG A 171 -11.82 -9.25 -0.81
C ARG A 171 -10.43 -8.71 -1.14
N VAL A 172 -10.21 -8.40 -2.41
CA VAL A 172 -8.93 -7.84 -2.87
C VAL A 172 -9.21 -6.54 -3.63
N ASN A 173 -8.66 -5.43 -3.16
CA ASN A 173 -8.80 -4.12 -3.79
C ASN A 173 -7.45 -3.38 -3.83
N THR A 174 -7.37 -2.37 -4.66
CA THR A 174 -6.21 -1.48 -4.75
C THR A 174 -6.64 -0.05 -4.48
N ILE A 175 -5.82 0.70 -3.75
CA ILE A 175 -5.97 2.14 -3.57
C ILE A 175 -4.93 2.82 -4.44
N CYS A 176 -5.39 3.64 -5.38
CA CYS A 176 -4.55 4.41 -6.29
C CYS A 176 -4.44 5.85 -5.75
N GLY A 177 -3.34 6.14 -5.06
CA GLY A 177 -3.08 7.48 -4.55
C GLY A 177 -2.68 8.46 -5.65
N GLY A 178 -3.09 9.72 -5.51
CA GLY A 178 -2.55 10.85 -6.26
C GLY A 178 -1.13 11.19 -5.84
N LEU A 179 -0.76 12.47 -5.94
CA LEU A 179 0.49 12.96 -5.36
C LEU A 179 0.30 13.09 -3.84
N ILE A 180 0.95 12.22 -3.09
CA ILE A 180 0.85 12.13 -1.63
C ILE A 180 2.12 12.69 -0.98
N GLU A 181 1.95 13.53 0.03
CA GLU A 181 3.05 14.13 0.80
C GLU A 181 3.79 13.07 1.62
N THR A 182 4.91 12.63 1.09
CA THR A 182 5.80 11.66 1.74
C THR A 182 7.25 11.96 1.38
N ASP A 183 8.21 11.41 2.14
CA ASP A 183 9.64 11.51 1.84
C ASP A 183 10.00 11.05 0.43
N THR A 184 9.14 10.27 -0.21
CA THR A 184 9.37 9.77 -1.57
C THR A 184 9.32 10.89 -2.62
N LEU A 185 8.66 12.01 -2.34
CA LEU A 185 8.55 13.14 -3.27
C LEU A 185 9.91 13.71 -3.67
N GLN A 186 10.89 13.72 -2.77
CA GLN A 186 12.24 14.23 -3.04
C GLN A 186 12.97 13.49 -4.18
N TYR A 187 12.54 12.27 -4.52
CA TYR A 187 13.16 11.47 -5.59
C TYR A 187 12.56 11.72 -6.97
N PHE A 188 11.46 12.48 -7.06
CA PHE A 188 10.86 12.85 -8.35
C PHE A 188 11.64 13.97 -9.02
N PRO A 189 11.67 14.01 -10.37
CA PRO A 189 12.18 15.17 -11.09
C PRO A 189 11.28 16.40 -10.81
N ASN A 190 11.89 17.51 -10.37
CA ASN A 190 11.18 18.77 -10.11
C ASN A 190 9.96 18.64 -9.15
N PRO A 191 10.17 18.16 -7.90
CA PRO A 191 9.06 17.90 -6.98
C PRO A 191 8.23 19.14 -6.67
N ASP A 192 8.84 20.31 -6.54
CA ASP A 192 8.15 21.58 -6.26
C ASP A 192 7.15 21.94 -7.35
N LYS A 193 7.57 21.81 -8.62
CA LYS A 193 6.67 22.05 -9.76
C LYS A 193 5.52 21.03 -9.82
N MET A 194 5.78 19.78 -9.46
CA MET A 194 4.73 18.75 -9.39
C MET A 194 3.71 19.09 -8.29
N ILE A 195 4.18 19.55 -7.13
CA ILE A 195 3.33 19.97 -6.02
C ILE A 195 2.48 21.17 -6.43
N GLU A 196 3.09 22.20 -7.00
CA GLU A 196 2.40 23.42 -7.46
C GLU A 196 1.29 23.08 -8.47
N LEU A 197 1.63 22.33 -9.53
CA LEU A 197 0.66 21.92 -10.54
C LEU A 197 -0.46 21.04 -9.96
N THR A 198 -0.13 20.12 -9.06
CA THR A 198 -1.15 19.29 -8.42
C THR A 198 -2.10 20.12 -7.58
N LYS A 199 -1.60 21.05 -6.78
CA LYS A 199 -2.43 21.98 -5.99
C LYS A 199 -3.37 22.77 -6.89
N ALA A 200 -2.84 23.39 -7.95
CA ALA A 200 -3.62 24.19 -8.87
C ALA A 200 -4.71 23.43 -9.63
N LEU A 201 -4.52 22.11 -9.83
CA LEU A 201 -5.40 21.27 -10.64
C LEU A 201 -6.28 20.32 -9.83
N THR A 202 -6.15 20.28 -8.50
CA THR A 202 -6.96 19.40 -7.64
C THR A 202 -8.30 20.07 -7.30
N PRO A 203 -9.44 19.52 -7.75
CA PRO A 203 -10.76 20.14 -7.54
C PRO A 203 -11.18 20.27 -6.06
N LEU A 204 -10.77 19.33 -5.21
CA LEU A 204 -11.11 19.35 -3.77
C LEU A 204 -10.19 20.24 -2.91
N GLY A 205 -9.45 21.17 -3.49
CA GLY A 205 -8.70 22.17 -2.72
C GLY A 205 -7.23 22.27 -3.09
N ASP A 206 -6.59 23.31 -2.57
CA ASP A 206 -5.24 23.78 -2.90
C ASP A 206 -4.13 22.95 -2.22
N ARG A 207 -4.26 21.63 -2.19
CA ARG A 207 -3.28 20.76 -1.55
C ARG A 207 -2.97 19.51 -2.39
N ILE A 208 -1.86 18.87 -2.08
CA ILE A 208 -1.61 17.49 -2.44
C ILE A 208 -2.27 16.55 -1.40
N GLY A 209 -2.36 15.28 -1.69
CA GLY A 209 -2.87 14.30 -0.74
C GLY A 209 -1.92 14.11 0.45
N HIS A 210 -2.49 13.77 1.60
CA HIS A 210 -1.75 13.35 2.79
C HIS A 210 -1.80 11.82 2.93
N PRO A 211 -0.86 11.19 3.64
CA PRO A 211 -0.92 9.76 3.96
C PRO A 211 -2.25 9.33 4.59
N GLU A 212 -2.88 10.21 5.36
CA GLU A 212 -4.17 10.02 6.01
C GLU A 212 -5.33 9.88 5.02
N ASP A 213 -5.28 10.52 3.85
CA ASP A 213 -6.31 10.39 2.81
C ASP A 213 -6.35 8.94 2.29
N VAL A 214 -5.16 8.36 2.05
CA VAL A 214 -5.02 6.94 1.65
C VAL A 214 -5.42 6.01 2.79
N ALA A 215 -5.04 6.35 4.02
CA ALA A 215 -5.38 5.57 5.21
C ALA A 215 -6.89 5.56 5.48
N ASN A 216 -7.59 6.66 5.23
CA ASN A 216 -9.05 6.72 5.32
C ASN A 216 -9.73 5.80 4.31
N ALA A 217 -9.25 5.76 3.07
CA ALA A 217 -9.74 4.82 2.06
C ALA A 217 -9.45 3.36 2.45
N ALA A 218 -8.26 3.07 2.99
CA ALA A 218 -7.92 1.75 3.51
C ALA A 218 -8.87 1.35 4.66
N TRP A 219 -9.15 2.26 5.57
CA TRP A 219 -10.10 2.03 6.66
C TRP A 219 -11.49 1.67 6.13
N LEU A 220 -12.04 2.45 5.18
CA LEU A 220 -13.34 2.15 4.56
C LEU A 220 -13.35 0.77 3.91
N LEU A 221 -12.31 0.40 3.16
CA LEU A 221 -12.24 -0.88 2.46
C LEU A 221 -12.01 -2.08 3.39
N THR A 222 -11.56 -1.88 4.60
CA THR A 222 -11.36 -2.96 5.60
C THR A 222 -12.57 -3.16 6.50
N ARG A 223 -13.62 -2.32 6.39
CA ARG A 223 -14.84 -2.44 7.18
C ARG A 223 -15.79 -3.51 6.63
N PRO A 224 -16.63 -4.11 7.47
CA PRO A 224 -17.68 -5.04 7.02
C PRO A 224 -18.64 -4.42 6.01
N GLU A 225 -18.90 -3.12 6.09
CA GLU A 225 -19.76 -2.36 5.18
C GLU A 225 -19.24 -2.36 3.74
N ALA A 226 -17.95 -2.61 3.53
CA ALA A 226 -17.34 -2.79 2.21
C ALA A 226 -17.42 -4.24 1.69
N SER A 227 -18.24 -5.11 2.29
CA SER A 227 -18.32 -6.55 1.96
C SER A 227 -18.64 -6.83 0.48
N TRP A 228 -19.25 -5.89 -0.23
CA TRP A 228 -19.59 -6.02 -1.66
C TRP A 228 -18.59 -5.32 -2.59
N ILE A 229 -17.42 -4.89 -2.08
CA ILE A 229 -16.39 -4.20 -2.85
C ILE A 229 -15.16 -5.13 -2.96
N THR A 230 -14.93 -5.68 -4.16
CA THR A 230 -13.76 -6.49 -4.49
C THR A 230 -13.36 -6.30 -5.94
N GLY A 231 -12.08 -6.49 -6.27
CA GLY A 231 -11.51 -6.31 -7.61
C GLY A 231 -11.39 -4.86 -8.08
N GLN A 232 -11.59 -3.88 -7.18
CA GLN A 232 -11.67 -2.47 -7.53
C GLN A 232 -10.34 -1.74 -7.34
N VAL A 233 -10.18 -0.68 -8.14
CA VAL A 233 -9.12 0.34 -7.98
C VAL A 233 -9.81 1.62 -7.54
N ILE A 234 -9.61 1.99 -6.27
CA ILE A 234 -10.19 3.21 -5.69
C ILE A 234 -9.18 4.34 -5.79
N VAL A 235 -9.50 5.36 -6.58
CA VAL A 235 -8.64 6.53 -6.77
C VAL A 235 -8.85 7.51 -5.60
N VAL A 236 -7.74 7.96 -5.01
CA VAL A 236 -7.71 8.91 -3.88
C VAL A 236 -6.76 10.04 -4.25
N ASP A 237 -7.28 11.05 -4.93
CA ASP A 237 -6.49 12.13 -5.52
C ASP A 237 -7.18 13.51 -5.51
N GLY A 238 -8.27 13.66 -4.76
CA GLY A 238 -9.04 14.91 -4.69
C GLY A 238 -9.71 15.31 -6.00
N GLY A 239 -9.88 14.37 -6.95
CA GLY A 239 -10.44 14.62 -8.27
C GLY A 239 -9.41 15.07 -9.30
N TYR A 240 -8.13 15.12 -8.95
CA TYR A 240 -7.05 15.51 -9.87
C TYR A 240 -7.09 14.72 -11.19
N SER A 241 -7.39 13.43 -11.14
CA SER A 241 -7.46 12.59 -12.34
C SER A 241 -8.70 12.82 -13.21
N CYS A 242 -9.72 13.48 -12.70
CA CYS A 242 -10.97 13.73 -13.42
C CYS A 242 -10.98 15.12 -14.11
N GLY A 243 -10.18 16.07 -13.64
CA GLY A 243 -10.32 17.49 -13.94
C GLY A 243 -9.58 18.05 -15.17
N ASN A 244 -8.76 17.28 -15.90
CA ASN A 244 -7.80 17.83 -16.86
C ASN A 244 -8.09 17.46 -18.32
N ALA A 245 -9.32 17.56 -18.77
CA ALA A 245 -9.69 17.28 -20.15
C ALA A 245 -9.94 18.54 -21.02
N PHE A 246 -9.75 19.75 -20.46
CA PHE A 246 -10.05 20.99 -21.20
C PHE A 246 -8.97 22.04 -21.01
#